data_d2c0278b36433bb2bdd3b563e46d474f
#
_entry.id   d2c0278b36433bb2bdd3b563e46d474f
#
_cell.length_a   1.000
_cell.length_b   1.000
_cell.length_c   1.000
_cell.angle_alpha   90.00
_cell.angle_beta   90.00
_cell.angle_gamma   90.00
#
_symmetry.space_group_name_H-M   'P 1'
#
loop_
_entity.id
_entity.type
_entity.pdbx_description
1 polymer ?
#
loop_
_entity_poly.entity_id
_entity_poly.type
_entity_poly.pdbx_seq_one_letter_code
_entity_poly.pdbx_strand_id
1 'polypeptide(L)'
;MRQAVSSLAIRPARRADVPAIVALFAADALGGHGDTTDEDALPLYETAFDSIVASSNDRLYVAELDAEIVGTFQTTLIVSMPGCGAATLRIEAVQTREDMRGRGIGEQMIRFAIAQGETAGARVIHLTSNLKRTDAHRFYKRLGFEQSHAGFKLKL
;
A
#
# COMPACT_ATOMS: atom_id res chain seq x y z
N MET A 1 -31.16 2.77 -19.83
CA MET A 1 -30.18 3.41 -18.93
C MET A 1 -28.93 2.54 -18.88
N ARG A 2 -27.81 3.00 -19.39
CA ARG A 2 -26.52 2.34 -19.17
C ARG A 2 -26.14 2.58 -17.73
N GLN A 3 -26.14 1.54 -16.89
CA GLN A 3 -25.47 1.59 -15.60
C GLN A 3 -24.02 2.03 -15.86
N ALA A 4 -23.60 3.13 -15.25
CA ALA A 4 -22.21 3.53 -15.25
C ALA A 4 -21.43 2.33 -14.68
N VAL A 5 -20.52 1.78 -15.48
CA VAL A 5 -19.62 0.73 -15.00
C VAL A 5 -18.78 1.39 -13.90
N SER A 6 -18.98 0.95 -12.66
CA SER A 6 -18.15 1.34 -11.53
C SER A 6 -16.69 1.14 -11.88
N SER A 7 -15.95 2.22 -12.06
CA SER A 7 -14.51 2.15 -12.36
C SER A 7 -13.72 2.39 -11.09
N LEU A 8 -12.81 1.46 -10.78
CA LEU A 8 -11.85 1.64 -9.71
C LEU A 8 -10.90 2.79 -10.08
N ALA A 9 -10.79 3.79 -9.22
CA ALA A 9 -9.81 4.87 -9.33
C ALA A 9 -8.71 4.69 -8.29
N ILE A 10 -7.45 4.76 -8.72
CA ILE A 10 -6.30 4.80 -7.81
C ILE A 10 -5.74 6.22 -7.86
N ARG A 11 -5.67 6.87 -6.72
CA ARG A 11 -5.26 8.26 -6.60
C ARG A 11 -4.43 8.48 -5.33
N PRO A 12 -3.64 9.59 -5.28
CA PRO A 12 -3.02 10.00 -4.03
C PRO A 12 -4.07 10.20 -2.93
N ALA A 13 -3.73 9.77 -1.72
CA ALA A 13 -4.58 9.97 -0.56
C ALA A 13 -4.67 11.45 -0.19
N ARG A 14 -5.83 11.85 0.30
CA ARG A 14 -6.10 13.17 0.87
C ARG A 14 -6.27 13.06 2.38
N ARG A 15 -6.10 14.16 3.10
CA ARG A 15 -6.30 14.16 4.55
C ARG A 15 -7.67 13.61 4.97
N ALA A 16 -8.72 13.91 4.20
CA ALA A 16 -10.07 13.40 4.44
C ALA A 16 -10.20 11.88 4.32
N ASP A 17 -9.26 11.21 3.66
CA ASP A 17 -9.24 9.75 3.51
C ASP A 17 -8.64 9.03 4.74
N VAL A 18 -7.93 9.76 5.61
CA VAL A 18 -7.20 9.16 6.75
C VAL A 18 -8.08 8.26 7.61
N PRO A 19 -9.29 8.66 8.03
CA PRO A 19 -10.13 7.76 8.83
C PRO A 19 -10.48 6.45 8.11
N ALA A 20 -10.77 6.49 6.82
CA ALA A 20 -11.07 5.29 6.03
C ALA A 20 -9.84 4.38 5.87
N ILE A 21 -8.66 4.96 5.68
CA ILE A 21 -7.38 4.23 5.61
C ILE A 21 -7.11 3.53 6.95
N VAL A 22 -7.26 4.24 8.06
CA VAL A 22 -7.07 3.68 9.40
C VAL A 22 -8.04 2.53 9.66
N ALA A 23 -9.28 2.64 9.21
CA ALA A 23 -10.26 1.55 9.32
C ALA A 23 -9.80 0.29 8.57
N LEU A 24 -9.15 0.41 7.42
CA LEU A 24 -8.57 -0.72 6.70
C LEU A 24 -7.45 -1.39 7.50
N PHE A 25 -6.58 -0.61 8.14
CA PHE A 25 -5.50 -1.16 8.99
C PHE A 25 -6.05 -1.83 10.25
N ALA A 26 -7.00 -1.19 10.92
CA ALA A 26 -7.59 -1.74 12.14
C ALA A 26 -8.37 -3.04 11.91
N ALA A 27 -8.92 -3.23 10.72
CA ALA A 27 -9.61 -4.46 10.32
C ALA A 27 -8.66 -5.63 9.99
N ASP A 28 -7.34 -5.38 9.89
CA ASP A 28 -6.35 -6.41 9.56
C ASP A 28 -5.95 -7.22 10.80
N ALA A 29 -6.64 -8.32 11.03
CA ALA A 29 -6.40 -9.21 12.18
C ALA A 29 -4.99 -9.82 12.22
N LEU A 30 -4.31 -9.95 11.08
CA LEU A 30 -2.95 -10.51 10.98
C LEU A 30 -1.85 -9.43 11.07
N GLY A 31 -2.21 -8.16 10.99
CA GLY A 31 -1.27 -7.04 10.98
C GLY A 31 -0.46 -6.93 12.26
N GLY A 32 -1.10 -7.07 13.40
CA GLY A 32 -0.45 -7.06 14.72
C GLY A 32 0.28 -5.74 15.05
N HIS A 33 -0.10 -4.63 14.40
CA HIS A 33 0.53 -3.32 14.59
C HIS A 33 -0.15 -2.47 15.66
N GLY A 34 -1.31 -2.92 16.19
CA GLY A 34 -2.07 -2.18 17.19
C GLY A 34 -2.88 -1.01 16.61
N ASP A 35 -3.20 -1.07 15.31
CA ASP A 35 -4.04 -0.04 14.68
C ASP A 35 -5.45 -0.01 15.28
N THR A 36 -5.96 1.19 15.49
CA THR A 36 -7.27 1.42 16.10
C THR A 36 -8.01 2.58 15.44
N THR A 37 -9.33 2.50 15.44
CA THR A 37 -10.22 3.58 15.01
C THR A 37 -10.62 4.52 16.15
N ASP A 38 -10.00 4.40 17.32
CA ASP A 38 -10.27 5.30 18.45
C ASP A 38 -9.94 6.74 18.07
N GLU A 39 -10.83 7.66 18.41
CA GLU A 39 -10.69 9.08 18.05
C GLU A 39 -9.42 9.70 18.63
N ASP A 40 -8.99 9.27 19.81
CA ASP A 40 -7.77 9.76 20.47
C ASP A 40 -6.49 9.38 19.70
N ALA A 41 -6.52 8.33 18.86
CA ALA A 41 -5.39 7.92 18.04
C ALA A 41 -5.35 8.64 16.68
N LEU A 42 -6.43 9.24 16.22
CA LEU A 42 -6.51 9.88 14.91
C LEU A 42 -5.41 10.94 14.68
N PRO A 43 -5.07 11.83 15.65
CA PRO A 43 -3.99 12.81 15.46
C PRO A 43 -2.63 12.19 15.17
N LEU A 44 -2.35 10.98 15.65
CA LEU A 44 -1.10 10.29 15.36
C LEU A 44 -1.01 9.87 13.89
N TYR A 45 -2.12 9.36 13.34
CA TYR A 45 -2.21 9.01 11.92
C TYR A 45 -2.16 10.25 11.03
N GLU A 46 -2.81 11.33 11.42
CA GLU A 46 -2.76 12.59 10.68
C GLU A 46 -1.34 13.18 10.65
N THR A 47 -0.60 13.11 11.74
CA THR A 47 0.80 13.53 11.80
C THR A 47 1.66 12.68 10.86
N ALA A 48 1.46 11.36 10.84
CA ALA A 48 2.15 10.47 9.90
C ALA A 48 1.79 10.79 8.45
N PHE A 49 0.51 11.06 8.17
CA PHE A 49 0.03 11.48 6.84
C PHE A 49 0.74 12.75 6.38
N ASP A 50 0.80 13.78 7.23
CA ASP A 50 1.47 15.05 6.91
C ASP A 50 2.96 14.83 6.60
N SER A 51 3.63 13.95 7.33
CA SER A 51 5.04 13.58 7.08
C SER A 51 5.22 12.88 5.73
N ILE A 52 4.31 11.97 5.38
CA ILE A 52 4.34 11.27 4.09
C ILE A 52 4.12 12.27 2.94
N VAL A 53 3.15 13.16 3.06
CA VAL A 53 2.86 14.17 2.02
C VAL A 53 4.02 15.16 1.84
N ALA A 54 4.70 15.52 2.92
CA ALA A 54 5.86 16.40 2.87
C ALA A 54 7.11 15.74 2.27
N SER A 55 7.17 14.41 2.24
CA SER A 55 8.30 13.67 1.69
C SER A 55 8.32 13.73 0.16
N SER A 56 9.52 13.90 -0.40
CA SER A 56 9.72 13.80 -1.86
C SER A 56 9.69 12.36 -2.37
N ASN A 57 9.94 11.38 -1.49
CA ASN A 57 10.12 9.98 -1.85
C ASN A 57 8.95 9.09 -1.48
N ASP A 58 8.10 9.52 -0.56
CA ASP A 58 6.94 8.75 -0.08
C ASP A 58 5.65 9.18 -0.77
N ARG A 59 4.79 8.20 -1.02
CA ARG A 59 3.45 8.43 -1.56
C ARG A 59 2.47 7.47 -0.89
N LEU A 60 1.34 7.99 -0.47
CA LEU A 60 0.21 7.21 0.02
C LEU A 60 -0.91 7.28 -1.00
N TYR A 61 -1.45 6.14 -1.36
CA TYR A 61 -2.52 6.01 -2.35
C TYR A 61 -3.75 5.35 -1.76
N VAL A 62 -4.88 5.65 -2.35
CA VAL A 62 -6.16 4.97 -2.11
C VAL A 62 -6.71 4.41 -3.39
N ALA A 63 -7.40 3.29 -3.28
CA ALA A 63 -8.27 2.74 -4.32
C ALA A 63 -9.71 3.11 -3.94
N GLU A 64 -10.36 3.84 -4.82
CA GLU A 64 -11.72 4.35 -4.65
C GLU A 64 -12.67 3.70 -5.65
N LEU A 65 -13.78 3.18 -5.17
CA LEU A 65 -14.84 2.60 -5.98
C LEU A 65 -16.18 3.17 -5.49
N ASP A 66 -16.96 3.77 -6.41
CA ASP A 66 -18.26 4.39 -6.08
C ASP A 66 -18.17 5.40 -4.91
N ALA A 67 -17.13 6.24 -4.91
CA ALA A 67 -16.82 7.23 -3.87
C ALA A 67 -16.48 6.63 -2.49
N GLU A 68 -16.26 5.31 -2.40
CA GLU A 68 -15.81 4.65 -1.18
C GLU A 68 -14.36 4.21 -1.30
N ILE A 69 -13.59 4.36 -0.23
CA ILE A 69 -12.23 3.85 -0.15
C ILE A 69 -12.29 2.34 0.12
N VAL A 70 -11.78 1.57 -0.82
CA VAL A 70 -11.80 0.10 -0.80
C VAL A 70 -10.41 -0.52 -0.69
N GLY A 71 -9.37 0.29 -0.81
CA GLY A 71 -8.00 -0.16 -0.66
C GLY A 71 -7.03 0.98 -0.43
N THR A 72 -5.84 0.65 0.03
CA THR A 72 -4.73 1.59 0.24
C THR A 72 -3.38 0.89 0.10
N PHE A 73 -2.36 1.64 -0.23
CA PHE A 73 -0.97 1.22 -0.19
C PHE A 73 -0.05 2.44 -0.14
N GLN A 74 1.16 2.24 0.34
CA GLN A 74 2.21 3.25 0.37
C GLN A 74 3.39 2.82 -0.47
N THR A 75 4.05 3.77 -1.13
CA THR A 75 5.32 3.55 -1.84
C THR A 75 6.38 4.48 -1.31
N THR A 76 7.62 3.99 -1.30
CA THR A 76 8.82 4.78 -0.98
C THR A 76 9.87 4.54 -2.04
N LEU A 77 10.35 5.61 -2.68
CA LEU A 77 11.49 5.54 -3.60
C LEU A 77 12.78 5.61 -2.79
N ILE A 78 13.53 4.52 -2.78
CA ILE A 78 14.76 4.39 -2.01
C ILE A 78 15.94 4.57 -2.97
N VAL A 79 16.72 5.63 -2.76
CA VAL A 79 17.96 5.86 -3.47
C VAL A 79 19.09 5.24 -2.67
N SER A 80 19.89 4.40 -3.30
CA SER A 80 21.03 3.74 -2.67
C SER A 80 22.22 3.67 -3.62
N MET A 81 23.43 3.50 -3.08
CA MET A 81 24.65 3.43 -3.86
C MET A 81 24.82 2.12 -4.65
N PRO A 82 24.48 0.95 -4.10
CA PRO A 82 24.58 -0.32 -4.85
C PRO A 82 23.83 -0.27 -6.18
N GLY A 83 24.29 -1.07 -7.14
CA GLY A 83 23.70 -1.10 -8.48
C GLY A 83 23.94 0.18 -9.28
N CYS A 84 25.07 0.85 -9.05
CA CYS A 84 25.42 2.14 -9.71
C CYS A 84 24.39 3.25 -9.40
N GLY A 85 23.95 3.33 -8.18
CA GLY A 85 22.98 4.35 -7.75
C GLY A 85 21.55 4.04 -8.17
N ALA A 86 21.22 2.79 -8.45
CA ALA A 86 19.89 2.39 -8.84
C ALA A 86 18.87 2.61 -7.73
N ALA A 87 17.72 3.21 -8.07
CA ALA A 87 16.61 3.36 -7.14
C ALA A 87 15.78 2.08 -7.05
N THR A 88 15.22 1.86 -5.87
CA THR A 88 14.26 0.80 -5.57
C THR A 88 12.94 1.41 -5.13
N LEU A 89 11.83 0.95 -5.65
CA LEU A 89 10.52 1.30 -5.10
C LEU A 89 10.09 0.24 -4.10
N ARG A 90 9.88 0.64 -2.86
CA ARG A 90 9.28 -0.22 -1.84
C ARG A 90 7.78 0.01 -1.78
N ILE A 91 7.04 -1.09 -1.77
CA ILE A 91 5.58 -1.09 -1.54
C ILE A 91 5.33 -1.60 -0.12
N GLU A 92 4.48 -0.93 0.62
CA GLU A 92 4.12 -1.32 1.98
C GLU A 92 2.67 -0.94 2.33
N ALA A 93 2.19 -1.45 3.47
CA ALA A 93 0.86 -1.16 3.99
C ALA A 93 -0.28 -1.42 2.98
N VAL A 94 -0.16 -2.47 2.19
CA VAL A 94 -1.17 -2.85 1.20
C VAL A 94 -2.36 -3.46 1.91
N GLN A 95 -3.54 -2.86 1.75
CA GLN A 95 -4.79 -3.35 2.31
C GLN A 95 -5.92 -3.23 1.29
N THR A 96 -6.75 -4.26 1.23
CA THR A 96 -8.03 -4.24 0.51
C THR A 96 -9.15 -4.51 1.51
N ARG A 97 -10.23 -3.73 1.45
CA ARG A 97 -11.39 -3.91 2.31
C ARG A 97 -11.91 -5.35 2.19
N GLU A 98 -12.23 -5.97 3.30
CA GLU A 98 -12.48 -7.41 3.39
C GLU A 98 -13.60 -7.87 2.43
N ASP A 99 -14.72 -7.14 2.39
CA ASP A 99 -15.87 -7.42 1.53
C ASP A 99 -15.58 -7.21 0.03
N MET A 100 -14.45 -6.59 -0.29
CA MET A 100 -14.03 -6.28 -1.66
C MET A 100 -12.86 -7.15 -2.15
N ARG A 101 -12.39 -8.09 -1.33
CA ARG A 101 -11.33 -9.03 -1.71
C ARG A 101 -11.79 -9.98 -2.83
N GLY A 102 -10.84 -10.49 -3.61
CA GLY A 102 -11.13 -11.38 -4.73
C GLY A 102 -11.71 -10.72 -5.96
N ARG A 103 -11.75 -9.39 -6.02
CA ARG A 103 -12.27 -8.60 -7.16
C ARG A 103 -11.17 -7.94 -8.00
N GLY A 104 -9.91 -8.32 -7.81
CA GLY A 104 -8.77 -7.79 -8.56
C GLY A 104 -8.30 -6.40 -8.13
N ILE A 105 -8.82 -5.85 -7.01
CA ILE A 105 -8.44 -4.52 -6.52
C ILE A 105 -6.97 -4.51 -6.11
N GLY A 106 -6.53 -5.52 -5.35
CA GLY A 106 -5.12 -5.66 -4.95
C GLY A 106 -4.18 -5.73 -6.15
N GLU A 107 -4.54 -6.48 -7.19
CA GLU A 107 -3.76 -6.55 -8.42
C GLU A 107 -3.64 -5.19 -9.11
N GLN A 108 -4.74 -4.44 -9.22
CA GLN A 108 -4.71 -3.11 -9.82
C GLN A 108 -3.84 -2.13 -9.02
N MET A 109 -3.90 -2.18 -7.68
CA MET A 109 -3.04 -1.37 -6.82
C MET A 109 -1.55 -1.69 -7.04
N ILE A 110 -1.17 -2.96 -7.08
CA ILE A 110 0.22 -3.37 -7.28
C ILE A 110 0.70 -3.03 -8.68
N ARG A 111 -0.11 -3.25 -9.72
CA ARG A 111 0.25 -2.85 -11.09
C ARG A 111 0.42 -1.34 -11.22
N PHE A 112 -0.41 -0.55 -10.55
CA PHE A 112 -0.25 0.89 -10.49
C PHE A 112 1.09 1.27 -9.82
N ALA A 113 1.42 0.66 -8.70
CA ALA A 113 2.69 0.91 -8.00
C ALA A 113 3.90 0.54 -8.88
N ILE A 114 3.83 -0.57 -9.62
CA ILE A 114 4.88 -0.98 -10.57
C ILE A 114 5.07 0.09 -11.64
N ALA A 115 3.99 0.58 -12.25
CA ALA A 115 4.05 1.63 -13.26
C ALA A 115 4.63 2.94 -12.70
N GLN A 116 4.31 3.30 -11.45
CA GLN A 116 4.92 4.46 -10.78
C GLN A 116 6.42 4.26 -10.57
N GLY A 117 6.85 3.06 -10.19
CA GLY A 117 8.27 2.72 -10.05
C GLY A 117 9.03 2.84 -11.36
N GLU A 118 8.47 2.32 -12.44
CA GLU A 118 9.05 2.44 -13.79
C GLU A 118 9.19 3.91 -14.21
N THR A 119 8.15 4.70 -14.01
CA THR A 119 8.17 6.15 -14.31
C THR A 119 9.21 6.90 -13.48
N ALA A 120 9.41 6.51 -12.22
CA ALA A 120 10.41 7.09 -11.32
C ALA A 120 11.84 6.59 -11.59
N GLY A 121 12.05 5.68 -12.53
CA GLY A 121 13.35 5.11 -12.85
C GLY A 121 13.85 4.05 -11.86
N ALA A 122 12.96 3.48 -11.08
CA ALA A 122 13.31 2.35 -10.22
C ALA A 122 13.69 1.13 -11.05
N ARG A 123 14.76 0.44 -10.66
CA ARG A 123 15.18 -0.82 -11.28
C ARG A 123 14.63 -2.05 -10.60
N VAL A 124 14.24 -1.91 -9.35
CA VAL A 124 13.70 -3.00 -8.52
C VAL A 124 12.48 -2.48 -7.80
N ILE A 125 11.48 -3.33 -7.70
CA ILE A 125 10.32 -3.13 -6.84
C ILE A 125 10.32 -4.23 -5.81
N HIS A 126 10.27 -3.87 -4.54
CA HIS A 126 10.25 -4.87 -3.47
C HIS A 126 9.17 -4.59 -2.43
N LEU A 127 8.81 -5.61 -1.71
CA LEU A 127 7.92 -5.56 -0.57
C LEU A 127 8.28 -6.66 0.42
N THR A 128 7.81 -6.51 1.64
CA THR A 128 7.84 -7.57 2.64
C THR A 128 6.41 -7.96 3.00
N SER A 129 6.22 -9.21 3.34
CA SER A 129 4.94 -9.74 3.79
C SER A 129 5.18 -10.69 4.97
N ASN A 130 4.30 -10.65 5.96
CA ASN A 130 4.41 -11.55 7.10
C ASN A 130 4.39 -13.01 6.62
N LEU A 131 5.27 -13.84 7.19
CA LEU A 131 5.40 -15.25 6.81
C LEU A 131 4.08 -16.04 6.94
N LYS A 132 3.17 -15.60 7.83
CA LYS A 132 1.86 -16.22 8.02
C LYS A 132 0.87 -15.93 6.88
N ARG A 133 1.14 -14.93 6.03
CA ARG A 133 0.26 -14.51 4.94
C ARG A 133 0.52 -15.31 3.67
N THR A 134 0.30 -16.61 3.71
CA THR A 134 0.59 -17.52 2.59
C THR A 134 -0.21 -17.20 1.33
N ASP A 135 -1.44 -16.72 1.47
CA ASP A 135 -2.26 -16.28 0.33
C ASP A 135 -1.67 -15.03 -0.35
N ALA A 136 -1.17 -14.07 0.43
CA ALA A 136 -0.48 -12.90 -0.09
C ALA A 136 0.79 -13.30 -0.84
N HIS A 137 1.56 -14.27 -0.33
CA HIS A 137 2.77 -14.77 -1.02
C HIS A 137 2.41 -15.36 -2.37
N ARG A 138 1.35 -16.16 -2.48
CA ARG A 138 0.87 -16.70 -3.76
C ARG A 138 0.43 -15.58 -4.71
N PHE A 139 -0.26 -14.58 -4.18
CA PHE A 139 -0.70 -13.41 -4.94
C PHE A 139 0.49 -12.66 -5.55
N TYR A 140 1.51 -12.31 -4.75
CA TYR A 140 2.68 -11.60 -5.27
C TYR A 140 3.48 -12.42 -6.28
N LYS A 141 3.63 -13.73 -6.07
CA LYS A 141 4.28 -14.62 -7.03
C LYS A 141 3.56 -14.64 -8.39
N ARG A 142 2.21 -14.64 -8.39
CA ARG A 142 1.43 -14.53 -9.64
C ARG A 142 1.69 -13.23 -10.38
N LEU A 143 2.02 -12.16 -9.67
CA LEU A 143 2.35 -10.86 -10.27
C LEU A 143 3.81 -10.75 -10.72
N GLY A 144 4.61 -11.81 -10.56
CA GLY A 144 5.99 -11.85 -11.02
C GLY A 144 7.03 -11.53 -9.94
N PHE A 145 6.63 -11.35 -8.68
CA PHE A 145 7.58 -11.17 -7.58
C PHE A 145 8.24 -12.49 -7.21
N GLU A 146 9.55 -12.45 -7.01
CA GLU A 146 10.34 -13.56 -6.50
C GLU A 146 10.53 -13.43 -4.99
N GLN A 147 10.34 -14.51 -4.26
CA GLN A 147 10.60 -14.57 -2.82
C GLN A 147 12.07 -14.95 -2.59
N SER A 148 12.96 -13.98 -2.78
CA SER A 148 14.41 -14.18 -2.81
C SER A 148 15.13 -13.73 -1.54
N HIS A 149 14.48 -12.95 -0.68
CA HIS A 149 15.06 -12.33 0.51
C HIS A 149 14.23 -12.63 1.76
N ALA A 150 14.89 -12.72 2.91
CA ALA A 150 14.22 -12.83 4.20
C ALA A 150 14.18 -11.46 4.89
N GLY A 151 13.03 -11.10 5.46
CA GLY A 151 12.87 -9.90 6.26
C GLY A 151 13.25 -10.15 7.71
N PHE A 152 13.93 -9.19 8.33
CA PHE A 152 14.26 -9.19 9.76
C PHE A 152 13.65 -7.96 10.42
N LYS A 153 13.05 -8.13 11.59
CA LYS A 153 12.44 -7.04 12.36
C LYS A 153 12.94 -7.04 13.78
N LEU A 154 13.42 -5.89 14.24
CA LEU A 154 13.73 -5.62 15.64
C LEU A 154 12.71 -4.59 16.16
N LYS A 155 12.00 -4.93 17.22
CA LYS A 155 11.12 -3.97 17.92
C LYS A 155 11.94 -3.21 18.94
N LEU A 156 11.77 -1.90 19.00
CA LEU A 156 12.40 -0.98 19.94
C LEU A 156 11.47 -0.70 21.11
#